data_c3ec582851f2f6f1b49c9314562426d1
#
_entry.id   c3ec582851f2f6f1b49c9314562426d1
#
_cell.length_a   1.000
_cell.length_b   1.000
_cell.length_c   1.000
_cell.angle_alpha   90.00
_cell.angle_beta   90.00
_cell.angle_gamma   90.00
#
_symmetry.space_group_name_H-M   'P 1'
#
loop_
_entity.id
_entity.type
_entity.pdbx_description
1 polymer ?
#
loop_
_entity_poly.entity_id
_entity_poly.type
_entity_poly.pdbx_seq_one_letter_code
_entity_poly.pdbx_strand_id
1 'polypeptide(L)'
;MLFSSTTFLFAFLPIVLITYYIVPRITRNLVLFIFSLVFYAWGEPVYIVLMIASTIVAYITGLLADKQRKNEKKYTPLIAMIGAVVWNIGLLLFFKYTDFFIGAANSIFGTQIKALGLALPIGISFYSFQTLSYVIDVYKGEVRSQKNFLDLATYVALFPQLIAGPIVRYIDVAEQLKKRNESIEHFAQGVWRFSIGLGKKVILANTIGELFDTISNSAQSELSVAASWLGIIAYTFQIYFDFSGYSDMAIGLGKMFGFDFLENFNYPYISTSITDFWRRWHMSLSSWFRDYVYIPLGGNRKGKARQCLNIMIVWFLTGFWHGANWNFMLWGVYFGVILLCEKLFLGKALKKIPAFFQHIYALLFIVIGWGIFSYEDFGKLTQNFKNMFGAGGLPLINHQTVFWLTQYAVTIVILVIASTQLPKKLCLKLQIKCPEICGCILQPLFALTLLAVSTAYLAGNSFNPFLYFRF
;
A
#
# COMPACT_ATOMS: atom_id res chain seq x y z
N MET A 1 -8.48 -5.61 -12.97
CA MET A 1 -9.13 -6.73 -12.20
C MET A 1 -8.71 -6.63 -10.73
N LEU A 2 -9.58 -6.98 -9.76
CA LEU A 2 -9.24 -7.00 -8.33
C LEU A 2 -8.99 -8.45 -7.87
N PHE A 3 -8.06 -8.66 -6.93
CA PHE A 3 -7.84 -10.00 -6.33
C PHE A 3 -9.06 -10.50 -5.56
N SER A 4 -9.86 -9.59 -4.99
CA SER A 4 -11.13 -9.87 -4.32
C SER A 4 -12.33 -9.82 -5.28
N SER A 5 -12.20 -10.30 -6.50
CA SER A 5 -13.32 -10.45 -7.43
C SER A 5 -13.55 -11.92 -7.77
N THR A 6 -14.81 -12.30 -8.00
CA THR A 6 -15.18 -13.67 -8.39
C THR A 6 -14.49 -14.10 -9.68
N THR A 7 -14.38 -13.20 -10.67
CA THR A 7 -13.67 -13.45 -11.92
C THR A 7 -12.19 -13.77 -11.68
N PHE A 8 -11.53 -13.05 -10.76
CA PHE A 8 -10.14 -13.35 -10.42
C PHE A 8 -10.01 -14.70 -9.74
N LEU A 9 -10.83 -14.96 -8.71
CA LEU A 9 -10.73 -16.15 -7.88
C LEU A 9 -11.04 -17.45 -8.64
N PHE A 10 -12.06 -17.43 -9.47
CA PHE A 10 -12.62 -18.66 -10.08
C PHE A 10 -12.32 -18.83 -11.57
N ALA A 11 -11.82 -17.79 -12.25
CA ALA A 11 -11.43 -17.92 -13.66
C ALA A 11 -9.94 -17.58 -13.83
N PHE A 12 -9.51 -16.36 -13.56
CA PHE A 12 -8.16 -15.91 -13.87
C PHE A 12 -7.09 -16.69 -13.10
N LEU A 13 -7.19 -16.77 -11.77
CA LEU A 13 -6.17 -17.41 -10.93
C LEU A 13 -6.01 -18.91 -11.22
N PRO A 14 -7.08 -19.73 -11.34
CA PRO A 14 -6.93 -21.12 -11.74
C PRO A 14 -6.27 -21.29 -13.12
N ILE A 15 -6.70 -20.50 -14.11
CA ILE A 15 -6.14 -20.61 -15.48
C ILE A 15 -4.65 -20.29 -15.49
N VAL A 16 -4.23 -19.19 -14.83
CA VAL A 16 -2.81 -18.83 -14.80
C VAL A 16 -1.96 -19.85 -14.02
N LEU A 17 -2.47 -20.39 -12.90
CA LEU A 17 -1.77 -21.41 -12.13
C LEU A 17 -1.59 -22.69 -12.93
N ILE A 18 -2.65 -23.19 -13.55
CA ILE A 18 -2.62 -24.41 -14.39
C ILE A 18 -1.62 -24.20 -15.53
N THR A 19 -1.73 -23.09 -16.27
CA THR A 19 -0.83 -22.79 -17.38
C THR A 19 0.62 -22.70 -16.91
N TYR A 20 0.88 -22.00 -15.80
CA TYR A 20 2.21 -21.80 -15.25
C TYR A 20 2.92 -23.12 -14.87
N TYR A 21 2.19 -24.07 -14.27
CA TYR A 21 2.79 -25.33 -13.84
C TYR A 21 2.88 -26.41 -14.94
N ILE A 22 2.06 -26.31 -15.99
CA ILE A 22 2.12 -27.22 -17.15
C ILE A 22 3.32 -26.90 -18.04
N VAL A 23 3.64 -25.61 -18.23
CA VAL A 23 4.72 -25.22 -19.16
C VAL A 23 6.11 -25.48 -18.59
N PRO A 24 7.12 -25.69 -19.47
CA PRO A 24 8.51 -25.81 -19.05
C PRO A 24 9.01 -24.57 -18.30
N ARG A 25 9.94 -24.76 -17.36
CA ARG A 25 10.47 -23.65 -16.53
C ARG A 25 10.98 -22.45 -17.32
N ILE A 26 11.57 -22.66 -18.48
CA ILE A 26 12.12 -21.61 -19.33
C ILE A 26 11.07 -20.64 -19.86
N THR A 27 9.81 -21.08 -20.01
CA THR A 27 8.70 -20.27 -20.53
C THR A 27 7.82 -19.65 -19.43
N ARG A 28 8.08 -19.95 -18.16
CA ARG A 28 7.27 -19.48 -17.03
C ARG A 28 7.23 -17.95 -16.90
N ASN A 29 8.36 -17.27 -17.16
CA ASN A 29 8.38 -15.80 -17.17
C ASN A 29 7.50 -15.23 -18.30
N LEU A 30 7.50 -15.88 -19.48
CA LEU A 30 6.63 -15.47 -20.59
C LEU A 30 5.14 -15.63 -20.21
N VAL A 31 4.77 -16.75 -19.58
CA VAL A 31 3.39 -16.96 -19.08
C VAL A 31 3.00 -15.90 -18.07
N LEU A 32 3.85 -15.64 -17.07
CA LEU A 32 3.57 -14.59 -16.07
C LEU A 32 3.46 -13.22 -16.72
N PHE A 33 4.31 -12.89 -17.68
CA PHE A 33 4.25 -11.62 -18.40
C PHE A 33 2.94 -11.46 -19.18
N ILE A 34 2.56 -12.47 -19.99
CA ILE A 34 1.31 -12.43 -20.77
C ILE A 34 0.10 -12.29 -19.86
N PHE A 35 -0.01 -13.13 -18.82
CA PHE A 35 -1.14 -13.04 -17.89
C PHE A 35 -1.14 -11.73 -17.09
N SER A 36 0.01 -11.17 -16.78
CA SER A 36 0.11 -9.85 -16.14
C SER A 36 -0.39 -8.74 -17.06
N LEU A 37 -0.08 -8.80 -18.35
CA LEU A 37 -0.64 -7.87 -19.34
C LEU A 37 -2.16 -8.01 -19.45
N VAL A 38 -2.70 -9.24 -19.49
CA VAL A 38 -4.14 -9.49 -19.50
C VAL A 38 -4.80 -8.96 -18.22
N PHE A 39 -4.19 -9.20 -17.05
CA PHE A 39 -4.69 -8.69 -15.77
C PHE A 39 -4.76 -7.17 -15.74
N TYR A 40 -3.73 -6.49 -16.24
CA TYR A 40 -3.67 -5.04 -16.31
C TYR A 40 -4.65 -4.48 -17.34
N ALA A 41 -4.67 -5.02 -18.56
CA ALA A 41 -5.54 -4.60 -19.64
C ALA A 41 -7.03 -4.76 -19.32
N TRP A 42 -7.39 -5.69 -18.43
CA TRP A 42 -8.78 -5.86 -17.97
C TRP A 42 -9.37 -4.58 -17.34
N GLY A 43 -8.55 -3.79 -16.65
CA GLY A 43 -8.97 -2.52 -16.05
C GLY A 43 -8.51 -1.29 -16.83
N GLU A 44 -7.38 -1.41 -17.55
CA GLU A 44 -6.68 -0.29 -18.19
C GLU A 44 -6.19 -0.64 -19.60
N PRO A 45 -7.10 -0.89 -20.55
CA PRO A 45 -6.70 -1.38 -21.88
C PRO A 45 -5.85 -0.38 -22.67
N VAL A 46 -6.04 0.93 -22.46
CA VAL A 46 -5.29 1.98 -23.16
C VAL A 46 -3.93 2.23 -22.50
N TYR A 47 -3.89 2.29 -21.18
CA TYR A 47 -2.68 2.69 -20.44
C TYR A 47 -1.63 1.58 -20.29
N ILE A 48 -1.92 0.37 -20.75
CA ILE A 48 -0.92 -0.72 -20.87
C ILE A 48 0.29 -0.28 -21.70
N VAL A 49 0.08 0.59 -22.70
CA VAL A 49 1.14 1.13 -23.55
C VAL A 49 2.15 1.95 -22.73
N LEU A 50 1.68 2.71 -21.72
CA LEU A 50 2.57 3.49 -20.84
C LEU A 50 3.45 2.60 -19.98
N MET A 51 2.92 1.50 -19.45
CA MET A 51 3.69 0.54 -18.67
C MET A 51 4.76 -0.15 -19.54
N ILE A 52 4.41 -0.54 -20.77
CA ILE A 52 5.37 -1.12 -21.73
C ILE A 52 6.43 -0.08 -22.10
N ALA A 53 6.05 1.16 -22.40
CA ALA A 53 6.99 2.25 -22.72
C ALA A 53 7.95 2.51 -21.55
N SER A 54 7.44 2.59 -20.31
CA SER A 54 8.28 2.76 -19.11
C SER A 54 9.23 1.59 -18.89
N THR A 55 8.81 0.36 -19.21
CA THR A 55 9.68 -0.82 -19.17
C THR A 55 10.79 -0.75 -20.21
N ILE A 56 10.48 -0.33 -21.44
CA ILE A 56 11.46 -0.14 -22.52
C ILE A 56 12.48 0.94 -22.12
N VAL A 57 11.99 2.08 -21.61
CA VAL A 57 12.86 3.17 -21.12
C VAL A 57 13.77 2.67 -20.01
N ALA A 58 13.23 1.95 -19.01
CA ALA A 58 14.02 1.37 -17.92
C ALA A 58 15.06 0.36 -18.43
N TYR A 59 14.71 -0.48 -19.41
CA TYR A 59 15.63 -1.44 -20.01
C TYR A 59 16.80 -0.74 -20.70
N ILE A 60 16.51 0.22 -21.59
CA ILE A 60 17.55 0.95 -22.35
C ILE A 60 18.43 1.76 -21.40
N THR A 61 17.83 2.52 -20.48
CA THR A 61 18.57 3.35 -19.53
C THR A 61 19.35 2.51 -18.53
N GLY A 62 18.85 1.34 -18.12
CA GLY A 62 19.58 0.39 -17.30
C GLY A 62 20.83 -0.16 -17.99
N LEU A 63 20.72 -0.55 -19.28
CA LEU A 63 21.87 -1.00 -20.06
C LEU A 63 22.92 0.12 -20.25
N LEU A 64 22.47 1.36 -20.44
CA LEU A 64 23.38 2.50 -20.55
C LEU A 64 24.01 2.87 -19.20
N ALA A 65 23.29 2.75 -18.11
CA ALA A 65 23.80 3.00 -16.75
C ALA A 65 24.87 1.99 -16.32
N ASP A 66 24.80 0.72 -16.78
CA ASP A 66 25.78 -0.32 -16.46
C ASP A 66 27.16 -0.09 -17.12
N LYS A 67 27.25 0.76 -18.15
CA LYS A 67 28.52 1.11 -18.81
C LYS A 67 29.50 1.85 -17.90
N GLN A 68 29.05 2.42 -16.79
CA GLN A 68 29.93 3.04 -15.79
C GLN A 68 30.93 2.01 -15.20
N ARG A 69 30.53 0.76 -15.01
CA ARG A 69 31.41 -0.29 -14.49
C ARG A 69 32.54 -0.65 -15.45
N LYS A 70 32.35 -0.37 -16.74
CA LYS A 70 33.32 -0.73 -17.82
C LYS A 70 34.28 0.41 -18.15
N ASN A 71 34.21 1.54 -17.43
CA ASN A 71 35.04 2.75 -17.71
C ASN A 71 34.90 3.32 -19.13
N GLU A 72 33.85 2.97 -19.86
CA GLU A 72 33.75 3.31 -21.30
C GLU A 72 33.32 4.75 -21.57
N LYS A 73 32.53 5.41 -20.66
CA LYS A 73 32.09 6.82 -20.83
C LYS A 73 31.65 7.43 -19.50
N LYS A 74 32.25 8.57 -19.11
CA LYS A 74 32.01 9.24 -17.81
C LYS A 74 30.59 9.80 -17.60
N TYR A 75 29.93 10.28 -18.64
CA TYR A 75 28.64 10.99 -18.53
C TYR A 75 27.42 10.18 -18.96
N THR A 76 27.59 9.15 -19.80
CA THR A 76 26.48 8.34 -20.33
C THR A 76 25.62 7.72 -19.24
N PRO A 77 26.17 7.09 -18.16
CA PRO A 77 25.37 6.50 -17.10
C PRO A 77 24.54 7.51 -16.31
N LEU A 78 25.10 8.71 -16.06
CA LEU A 78 24.40 9.78 -15.35
C LEU A 78 23.24 10.32 -16.19
N ILE A 79 23.48 10.58 -17.49
CA ILE A 79 22.43 11.04 -18.42
C ILE A 79 21.32 10.00 -18.55
N ALA A 80 21.66 8.72 -18.62
CA ALA A 80 20.67 7.63 -18.67
C ALA A 80 19.80 7.59 -17.40
N MET A 81 20.44 7.69 -16.23
CA MET A 81 19.72 7.74 -14.95
C MET A 81 18.79 8.98 -14.88
N ILE A 82 19.29 10.16 -15.22
CA ILE A 82 18.48 11.40 -15.26
C ILE A 82 17.33 11.25 -16.24
N GLY A 83 17.55 10.68 -17.42
CA GLY A 83 16.50 10.42 -18.42
C GLY A 83 15.39 9.50 -17.86
N ALA A 84 15.74 8.45 -17.14
CA ALA A 84 14.77 7.58 -16.48
C ALA A 84 13.98 8.33 -15.39
N VAL A 85 14.65 9.18 -14.60
CA VAL A 85 13.99 10.01 -13.58
C VAL A 85 13.01 10.98 -14.23
N VAL A 86 13.45 11.71 -15.26
CA VAL A 86 12.60 12.68 -15.99
C VAL A 86 11.38 11.98 -16.61
N TRP A 87 11.57 10.80 -17.22
CA TRP A 87 10.48 10.03 -17.80
C TRP A 87 9.44 9.65 -16.74
N ASN A 88 9.86 8.98 -15.67
CA ASN A 88 8.91 8.45 -14.68
C ASN A 88 8.25 9.58 -13.86
N ILE A 89 9.02 10.57 -13.41
CA ILE A 89 8.46 11.72 -12.68
C ILE A 89 7.59 12.56 -13.61
N GLY A 90 7.99 12.75 -14.87
CA GLY A 90 7.21 13.46 -15.89
C GLY A 90 5.85 12.82 -16.14
N LEU A 91 5.79 11.47 -16.27
CA LEU A 91 4.52 10.76 -16.39
C LEU A 91 3.64 10.92 -15.16
N LEU A 92 4.21 10.80 -13.95
CA LEU A 92 3.47 11.00 -12.71
C LEU A 92 2.92 12.43 -12.61
N LEU A 93 3.74 13.45 -12.91
CA LEU A 93 3.30 14.83 -12.90
C LEU A 93 2.20 15.07 -13.93
N PHE A 94 2.33 14.53 -15.12
CA PHE A 94 1.35 14.72 -16.18
C PHE A 94 0.00 14.07 -15.85
N PHE A 95 -0.04 12.79 -15.50
CA PHE A 95 -1.31 12.10 -15.28
C PHE A 95 -1.94 12.37 -13.91
N LYS A 96 -1.14 12.56 -12.87
CA LYS A 96 -1.65 12.68 -11.50
C LYS A 96 -1.84 14.13 -11.06
N TYR A 97 -1.01 15.08 -11.56
CA TYR A 97 -0.95 16.41 -10.96
C TYR A 97 -1.34 17.55 -11.89
N THR A 98 -1.52 17.32 -13.21
CA THR A 98 -1.84 18.41 -14.14
C THR A 98 -3.12 19.14 -13.75
N ASP A 99 -4.21 18.39 -13.50
CA ASP A 99 -5.49 19.00 -13.15
C ASP A 99 -5.47 19.68 -11.77
N PHE A 100 -4.70 19.13 -10.84
CA PHE A 100 -4.46 19.76 -9.55
C PHE A 100 -3.73 21.12 -9.69
N PHE A 101 -2.68 21.19 -10.51
CA PHE A 101 -1.97 22.45 -10.76
C PHE A 101 -2.83 23.45 -11.53
N ILE A 102 -3.63 22.99 -12.49
CA ILE A 102 -4.60 23.84 -13.19
C ILE A 102 -5.62 24.43 -12.20
N GLY A 103 -6.19 23.59 -11.32
CA GLY A 103 -7.12 24.04 -10.28
C GLY A 103 -6.51 25.04 -9.31
N ALA A 104 -5.27 24.80 -8.87
CA ALA A 104 -4.53 25.73 -8.01
C ALA A 104 -4.24 27.05 -8.72
N ALA A 105 -3.81 27.02 -10.00
CA ALA A 105 -3.56 28.23 -10.79
C ALA A 105 -4.86 29.03 -10.99
N ASN A 106 -5.97 28.38 -11.32
CA ASN A 106 -7.25 29.03 -11.46
C ASN A 106 -7.68 29.73 -10.16
N SER A 107 -7.47 29.06 -9.01
CA SER A 107 -7.82 29.62 -7.70
C SER A 107 -6.94 30.79 -7.28
N ILE A 108 -5.64 30.76 -7.59
CA ILE A 108 -4.66 31.77 -7.16
C ILE A 108 -4.68 32.98 -8.11
N PHE A 109 -4.72 32.75 -9.42
CA PHE A 109 -4.56 33.79 -10.44
C PHE A 109 -5.88 34.19 -11.09
N GLY A 110 -7.03 33.61 -10.72
CA GLY A 110 -8.33 33.88 -11.33
C GLY A 110 -8.42 33.44 -12.80
N THR A 111 -7.56 32.52 -13.24
CA THR A 111 -7.59 31.98 -14.61
C THR A 111 -8.73 30.99 -14.78
N GLN A 112 -9.14 30.73 -16.03
CA GLN A 112 -10.18 29.77 -16.38
C GLN A 112 -9.63 28.66 -17.29
N ILE A 113 -8.45 28.14 -16.96
CA ILE A 113 -7.83 27.06 -17.72
C ILE A 113 -8.68 25.79 -17.52
N LYS A 114 -9.11 25.18 -18.63
CA LYS A 114 -9.91 23.95 -18.58
C LYS A 114 -9.04 22.78 -18.08
N ALA A 115 -9.56 22.02 -17.11
CA ALA A 115 -8.97 20.76 -16.70
C ALA A 115 -8.91 19.77 -17.87
N LEU A 116 -7.89 18.93 -17.92
CA LEU A 116 -7.70 17.95 -19.00
C LEU A 116 -8.61 16.73 -18.79
N GLY A 117 -9.03 16.43 -17.55
CA GLY A 117 -9.86 15.29 -17.21
C GLY A 117 -9.19 13.94 -17.48
N LEU A 118 -7.88 13.87 -17.34
CA LEU A 118 -7.12 12.64 -17.55
C LEU A 118 -7.40 11.63 -16.44
N ALA A 119 -7.81 10.42 -16.81
CA ALA A 119 -7.90 9.33 -15.84
C ALA A 119 -6.49 8.94 -15.38
N LEU A 120 -6.32 8.73 -14.07
CA LEU A 120 -5.05 8.28 -13.51
C LEU A 120 -4.83 6.80 -13.88
N PRO A 121 -3.76 6.43 -14.61
CA PRO A 121 -3.48 5.04 -14.93
C PRO A 121 -3.22 4.23 -13.67
N ILE A 122 -3.99 3.16 -13.45
CA ILE A 122 -3.85 2.30 -12.28
C ILE A 122 -2.42 1.75 -12.20
N GLY A 123 -1.82 1.83 -11.01
CA GLY A 123 -0.46 1.30 -10.77
C GLY A 123 0.69 2.15 -11.31
N ILE A 124 0.43 3.31 -11.94
CA ILE A 124 1.51 4.18 -12.47
C ILE A 124 2.53 4.56 -11.39
N SER A 125 2.10 4.82 -10.17
CA SER A 125 2.97 5.12 -9.04
C SER A 125 3.88 3.94 -8.67
N PHE A 126 3.37 2.70 -8.77
CA PHE A 126 4.12 1.49 -8.42
C PHE A 126 5.16 1.13 -9.47
N TYR A 127 4.77 0.99 -10.74
CA TYR A 127 5.75 0.65 -11.77
C TYR A 127 6.77 1.78 -12.02
N SER A 128 6.41 3.04 -11.76
CA SER A 128 7.38 4.14 -11.78
C SER A 128 8.43 3.97 -10.67
N PHE A 129 8.04 3.63 -9.45
CA PHE A 129 8.98 3.38 -8.36
C PHE A 129 9.86 2.15 -8.61
N GLN A 130 9.29 1.09 -9.20
CA GLN A 130 10.03 -0.11 -9.57
C GLN A 130 11.09 0.19 -10.63
N THR A 131 10.70 0.86 -11.71
CA THR A 131 11.63 1.20 -12.82
C THR A 131 12.67 2.22 -12.39
N LEU A 132 12.31 3.22 -11.58
CA LEU A 132 13.26 4.17 -11.01
C LEU A 132 14.29 3.48 -10.11
N SER A 133 13.84 2.64 -9.14
CA SER A 133 14.77 1.94 -8.26
C SER A 133 15.72 1.04 -9.04
N TYR A 134 15.23 0.33 -10.06
CA TYR A 134 16.06 -0.50 -10.92
C TYR A 134 17.19 0.30 -11.60
N VAL A 135 16.86 1.43 -12.25
CA VAL A 135 17.88 2.20 -12.97
C VAL A 135 18.87 2.86 -12.00
N ILE A 136 18.39 3.35 -10.85
CA ILE A 136 19.23 3.95 -9.81
C ILE A 136 20.18 2.91 -9.20
N ASP A 137 19.68 1.67 -8.91
CA ASP A 137 20.49 0.60 -8.35
C ASP A 137 21.56 0.11 -9.34
N VAL A 138 21.22 0.03 -10.65
CA VAL A 138 22.22 -0.25 -11.70
C VAL A 138 23.25 0.87 -11.77
N TYR A 139 22.82 2.15 -11.74
CA TYR A 139 23.75 3.29 -11.75
C TYR A 139 24.71 3.28 -10.56
N LYS A 140 24.18 3.04 -9.34
CA LYS A 140 25.00 2.90 -8.13
C LYS A 140 25.90 1.66 -8.14
N GLY A 141 25.60 0.69 -9.00
CA GLY A 141 26.32 -0.57 -9.08
C GLY A 141 25.88 -1.61 -8.05
N GLU A 142 24.74 -1.42 -7.39
CA GLU A 142 24.15 -2.36 -6.43
C GLU A 142 23.64 -3.63 -7.14
N VAL A 143 23.12 -3.48 -8.36
CA VAL A 143 22.72 -4.59 -9.23
C VAL A 143 23.33 -4.47 -10.63
N ARG A 144 23.41 -5.59 -11.36
CA ARG A 144 23.77 -5.59 -12.78
C ARG A 144 22.55 -5.31 -13.64
N SER A 145 22.75 -4.66 -14.80
CA SER A 145 21.69 -4.47 -15.77
C SER A 145 21.12 -5.82 -16.23
N GLN A 146 19.79 -5.91 -16.31
CA GLN A 146 19.11 -7.08 -16.87
C GLN A 146 19.28 -7.07 -18.41
N LYS A 147 19.87 -8.13 -18.93
CA LYS A 147 20.11 -8.29 -20.39
C LYS A 147 18.92 -8.89 -21.12
N ASN A 148 18.09 -9.66 -20.41
CA ASN A 148 16.89 -10.24 -20.98
C ASN A 148 15.70 -9.28 -20.76
N PHE A 149 15.18 -8.74 -21.85
CA PHE A 149 14.03 -7.82 -21.80
C PHE A 149 12.80 -8.48 -21.17
N LEU A 150 12.53 -9.76 -21.48
CA LEU A 150 11.38 -10.48 -20.95
C LEU A 150 11.43 -10.58 -19.41
N ASP A 151 12.61 -10.83 -18.83
CA ASP A 151 12.73 -10.91 -17.36
C ASP A 151 12.48 -9.55 -16.69
N LEU A 152 12.97 -8.45 -17.29
CA LEU A 152 12.68 -7.12 -16.78
C LEU A 152 11.20 -6.76 -16.96
N ALA A 153 10.62 -7.07 -18.11
CA ALA A 153 9.21 -6.83 -18.39
C ALA A 153 8.30 -7.64 -17.46
N THR A 154 8.68 -8.90 -17.20
CA THR A 154 7.99 -9.74 -16.20
C THR A 154 8.04 -9.08 -14.81
N TYR A 155 9.22 -8.61 -14.38
CA TYR A 155 9.37 -7.93 -13.10
C TYR A 155 8.47 -6.70 -12.98
N VAL A 156 8.47 -5.83 -13.98
CA VAL A 156 7.69 -4.58 -13.94
C VAL A 156 6.18 -4.85 -14.00
N ALA A 157 5.77 -5.78 -14.86
CA ALA A 157 4.35 -6.05 -15.09
C ALA A 157 3.74 -7.05 -14.11
N LEU A 158 4.51 -7.73 -13.27
CA LEU A 158 4.09 -8.87 -12.46
C LEU A 158 2.83 -8.58 -11.62
N PHE A 159 1.70 -9.18 -12.00
CA PHE A 159 0.37 -8.81 -11.50
C PHE A 159 0.22 -8.91 -9.97
N PRO A 160 0.87 -9.82 -9.22
CA PRO A 160 0.75 -9.86 -7.78
C PRO A 160 1.23 -8.57 -7.09
N GLN A 161 2.21 -7.87 -7.64
CA GLN A 161 2.79 -6.67 -7.03
C GLN A 161 2.36 -5.36 -7.70
N LEU A 162 1.84 -5.42 -8.95
CA LEU A 162 1.70 -4.27 -9.85
C LEU A 162 0.81 -3.15 -9.33
N ILE A 163 -0.32 -3.46 -8.68
CA ILE A 163 -1.35 -2.46 -8.36
C ILE A 163 -1.16 -1.85 -6.97
N ALA A 164 -1.09 -2.68 -5.93
CA ALA A 164 -0.94 -2.25 -4.54
C ALA A 164 -0.27 -3.33 -3.66
N GLY A 165 0.55 -4.18 -4.26
CA GLY A 165 1.41 -5.09 -3.52
C GLY A 165 2.52 -4.34 -2.77
N PRO A 166 3.41 -5.03 -2.05
CA PRO A 166 4.64 -4.43 -1.58
C PRO A 166 5.40 -3.81 -2.76
N ILE A 167 6.03 -2.66 -2.57
CA ILE A 167 6.94 -2.08 -3.58
C ILE A 167 8.21 -2.94 -3.60
N VAL A 168 8.19 -3.95 -4.47
CA VAL A 168 9.31 -4.89 -4.63
C VAL A 168 10.35 -4.24 -5.54
N ARG A 169 11.58 -4.13 -5.07
CA ARG A 169 12.70 -3.61 -5.87
C ARG A 169 13.31 -4.73 -6.71
N TYR A 170 13.96 -4.37 -7.81
CA TYR A 170 14.60 -5.37 -8.66
C TYR A 170 15.64 -6.20 -7.91
N ILE A 171 16.41 -5.59 -7.00
CA ILE A 171 17.39 -6.28 -6.15
C ILE A 171 16.76 -7.40 -5.30
N ASP A 172 15.51 -7.25 -4.89
CA ASP A 172 14.83 -8.21 -4.02
C ASP A 172 14.40 -9.48 -4.78
N VAL A 173 14.24 -9.41 -6.12
CA VAL A 173 13.71 -10.50 -6.96
C VAL A 173 14.62 -10.92 -8.13
N ALA A 174 15.72 -10.24 -8.33
CA ALA A 174 16.62 -10.49 -9.48
C ALA A 174 17.08 -11.96 -9.63
N GLU A 175 17.41 -12.60 -8.52
CA GLU A 175 17.79 -14.02 -8.49
C GLU A 175 16.56 -14.92 -8.71
N GLN A 176 15.41 -14.54 -8.18
CA GLN A 176 14.16 -15.30 -8.24
C GLN A 176 13.55 -15.29 -9.65
N LEU A 177 13.84 -14.28 -10.48
CA LEU A 177 13.46 -14.27 -11.91
C LEU A 177 14.15 -15.39 -12.69
N LYS A 178 15.35 -15.82 -12.25
CA LYS A 178 16.12 -16.88 -12.89
C LYS A 178 15.84 -18.25 -12.27
N LYS A 179 15.81 -18.32 -10.93
CA LYS A 179 15.60 -19.55 -10.17
C LYS A 179 14.70 -19.30 -8.98
N ARG A 180 13.54 -19.95 -8.98
CA ARG A 180 12.48 -19.82 -7.97
C ARG A 180 12.35 -21.08 -7.12
N ASN A 181 11.80 -20.91 -5.92
CA ASN A 181 11.44 -22.03 -5.03
C ASN A 181 9.98 -22.46 -5.29
N GLU A 182 9.82 -23.43 -6.17
CA GLU A 182 8.50 -23.94 -6.60
C GLU A 182 8.20 -25.28 -5.93
N SER A 183 8.17 -25.31 -4.61
CA SER A 183 7.80 -26.51 -3.82
C SER A 183 6.30 -26.50 -3.47
N ILE A 184 5.74 -27.70 -3.22
CA ILE A 184 4.35 -27.86 -2.74
C ILE A 184 4.16 -27.13 -1.41
N GLU A 185 5.14 -27.18 -0.53
CA GLU A 185 5.10 -26.49 0.75
C GLU A 185 5.02 -24.96 0.58
N HIS A 186 5.83 -24.40 -0.32
CA HIS A 186 5.82 -22.97 -0.63
C HIS A 186 4.50 -22.54 -1.26
N PHE A 187 3.95 -23.36 -2.14
CA PHE A 187 2.61 -23.15 -2.71
C PHE A 187 1.52 -23.17 -1.62
N ALA A 188 1.54 -24.15 -0.72
CA ALA A 188 0.56 -24.25 0.38
C ALA A 188 0.64 -23.03 1.33
N GLN A 189 1.85 -22.57 1.66
CA GLN A 189 2.05 -21.31 2.40
C GLN A 189 1.46 -20.10 1.64
N GLY A 190 1.60 -20.08 0.32
CA GLY A 190 1.01 -19.08 -0.55
C GLY A 190 -0.51 -19.05 -0.49
N VAL A 191 -1.16 -20.23 -0.61
CA VAL A 191 -2.61 -20.38 -0.50
C VAL A 191 -3.10 -19.94 0.87
N TRP A 192 -2.44 -20.37 1.93
CA TRP A 192 -2.76 -19.94 3.30
C TRP A 192 -2.70 -18.43 3.46
N ARG A 193 -1.61 -17.79 3.01
CA ARG A 193 -1.43 -16.35 3.11
C ARG A 193 -2.45 -15.58 2.29
N PHE A 194 -2.75 -16.05 1.09
CA PHE A 194 -3.76 -15.46 0.21
C PHE A 194 -5.16 -15.51 0.86
N SER A 195 -5.55 -16.66 1.42
CA SER A 195 -6.86 -16.83 2.07
C SER A 195 -7.04 -15.91 3.28
N ILE A 196 -6.00 -15.73 4.10
CA ILE A 196 -6.01 -14.76 5.20
C ILE A 196 -6.17 -13.33 4.65
N GLY A 197 -5.42 -12.97 3.60
CA GLY A 197 -5.53 -11.67 2.95
C GLY A 197 -6.93 -11.39 2.41
N LEU A 198 -7.51 -12.39 1.76
CA LEU A 198 -8.89 -12.31 1.24
C LEU A 198 -9.90 -12.10 2.37
N GLY A 199 -9.81 -12.86 3.46
CA GLY A 199 -10.66 -12.70 4.64
C GLY A 199 -10.51 -11.30 5.27
N LYS A 200 -9.29 -10.79 5.42
CA LYS A 200 -9.04 -9.42 5.89
C LYS A 200 -9.74 -8.38 5.02
N LYS A 201 -9.62 -8.52 3.69
CA LYS A 201 -10.20 -7.56 2.73
C LYS A 201 -11.72 -7.66 2.69
N VAL A 202 -12.27 -8.85 2.48
CA VAL A 202 -13.69 -9.02 2.19
C VAL A 202 -14.53 -9.01 3.47
N ILE A 203 -14.09 -9.74 4.50
CA ILE A 203 -14.90 -9.90 5.72
C ILE A 203 -14.67 -8.73 6.68
N LEU A 204 -13.42 -8.28 6.88
CA LEU A 204 -13.13 -7.27 7.88
C LEU A 204 -13.18 -5.84 7.33
N ALA A 205 -12.40 -5.57 6.27
CA ALA A 205 -12.30 -4.21 5.74
C ALA A 205 -13.59 -3.71 5.09
N ASN A 206 -14.24 -4.54 4.27
CA ASN A 206 -15.48 -4.12 3.62
C ASN A 206 -16.59 -3.86 4.67
N THR A 207 -16.78 -4.78 5.64
CA THR A 207 -17.82 -4.64 6.66
C THR A 207 -17.64 -3.38 7.49
N ILE A 208 -16.42 -3.08 7.96
CA ILE A 208 -16.20 -1.86 8.76
C ILE A 208 -16.19 -0.60 7.88
N GLY A 209 -15.87 -0.73 6.60
CA GLY A 209 -15.94 0.34 5.61
C GLY A 209 -17.36 0.82 5.35
N GLU A 210 -18.34 -0.09 5.36
CA GLU A 210 -19.76 0.27 5.28
C GLU A 210 -20.19 1.17 6.45
N LEU A 211 -19.68 0.92 7.65
CA LEU A 211 -19.93 1.79 8.80
C LEU A 211 -19.36 3.19 8.59
N PHE A 212 -18.11 3.30 8.13
CA PHE A 212 -17.50 4.59 7.81
C PHE A 212 -18.30 5.34 6.74
N ASP A 213 -18.66 4.66 5.66
CA ASP A 213 -19.45 5.25 4.57
C ASP A 213 -20.82 5.72 5.05
N THR A 214 -21.49 4.94 5.87
CA THR A 214 -22.78 5.29 6.48
C THR A 214 -22.65 6.56 7.33
N ILE A 215 -21.69 6.61 8.26
CA ILE A 215 -21.49 7.77 9.15
C ILE A 215 -21.08 9.01 8.36
N SER A 216 -20.17 8.87 7.38
CA SER A 216 -19.65 10.00 6.61
C SER A 216 -20.67 10.63 5.66
N ASN A 217 -21.71 9.89 5.29
CA ASN A 217 -22.81 10.35 4.45
C ASN A 217 -24.09 10.65 5.20
N SER A 218 -24.12 10.44 6.54
CA SER A 218 -25.28 10.78 7.38
C SER A 218 -25.49 12.28 7.48
N ALA A 219 -26.76 12.69 7.65
CA ALA A 219 -27.11 14.07 7.89
C ALA A 219 -26.54 14.56 9.24
N GLN A 220 -26.21 15.86 9.32
CA GLN A 220 -25.64 16.45 10.55
C GLN A 220 -26.52 16.21 11.78
N SER A 221 -27.87 16.18 11.63
CA SER A 221 -28.82 15.91 12.67
C SER A 221 -28.78 14.48 13.26
N GLU A 222 -28.23 13.54 12.51
CA GLU A 222 -28.09 12.13 12.92
C GLU A 222 -26.76 11.86 13.62
N LEU A 223 -25.81 12.81 13.55
CA LEU A 223 -24.48 12.65 14.10
C LEU A 223 -24.43 13.02 15.59
N SER A 224 -23.40 12.55 16.25
CA SER A 224 -22.96 12.92 17.58
C SER A 224 -21.44 13.04 17.62
N VAL A 225 -20.88 13.57 18.70
CA VAL A 225 -19.42 13.58 18.91
C VAL A 225 -18.87 12.15 18.85
N ALA A 226 -19.52 11.21 19.53
CA ALA A 226 -19.10 9.80 19.55
C ALA A 226 -19.24 9.13 18.17
N ALA A 227 -20.27 9.47 17.38
CA ALA A 227 -20.43 8.97 16.02
C ALA A 227 -19.29 9.45 15.11
N SER A 228 -18.89 10.71 15.21
CA SER A 228 -17.79 11.25 14.41
C SER A 228 -16.46 10.57 14.72
N TRP A 229 -16.17 10.29 15.99
CA TRP A 229 -15.01 9.46 16.38
C TRP A 229 -15.14 8.02 15.88
N LEU A 230 -16.32 7.41 16.01
CA LEU A 230 -16.59 6.05 15.54
C LEU A 230 -16.34 5.92 14.04
N GLY A 231 -16.77 6.92 13.24
CA GLY A 231 -16.50 6.96 11.80
C GLY A 231 -15.00 6.91 11.46
N ILE A 232 -14.19 7.74 12.11
CA ILE A 232 -12.74 7.76 11.87
C ILE A 232 -12.05 6.51 12.41
N ILE A 233 -12.52 5.94 13.53
CA ILE A 233 -12.03 4.65 14.02
C ILE A 233 -12.38 3.53 13.02
N ALA A 234 -13.59 3.54 12.46
CA ALA A 234 -13.99 2.60 11.42
C ALA A 234 -13.07 2.72 10.18
N TYR A 235 -12.82 3.93 9.70
CA TYR A 235 -11.87 4.18 8.61
C TYR A 235 -10.44 3.71 8.96
N THR A 236 -10.00 3.92 10.19
CA THR A 236 -8.69 3.47 10.70
C THR A 236 -8.54 1.95 10.57
N PHE A 237 -9.56 1.17 10.91
CA PHE A 237 -9.55 -0.27 10.70
C PHE A 237 -9.69 -0.63 9.22
N GLN A 238 -10.57 0.05 8.48
CA GLN A 238 -10.78 -0.20 7.06
C GLN A 238 -9.48 -0.07 6.28
N ILE A 239 -8.76 1.04 6.38
CA ILE A 239 -7.53 1.27 5.62
C ILE A 239 -6.44 0.24 5.96
N TYR A 240 -6.35 -0.20 7.22
CA TYR A 240 -5.40 -1.22 7.63
C TYR A 240 -5.74 -2.59 7.06
N PHE A 241 -6.98 -3.06 7.25
CA PHE A 241 -7.37 -4.40 6.79
C PHE A 241 -7.53 -4.47 5.27
N ASP A 242 -7.93 -3.39 4.61
CA ASP A 242 -7.98 -3.28 3.15
C ASP A 242 -6.57 -3.45 2.56
N PHE A 243 -5.64 -2.62 3.00
CA PHE A 243 -4.30 -2.60 2.43
C PHE A 243 -3.43 -3.78 2.90
N SER A 244 -3.49 -4.16 4.19
CA SER A 244 -2.76 -5.36 4.65
C SER A 244 -3.34 -6.63 4.05
N GLY A 245 -4.64 -6.71 3.83
CA GLY A 245 -5.29 -7.82 3.15
C GLY A 245 -4.83 -7.98 1.72
N TYR A 246 -4.80 -6.88 0.97
CA TYR A 246 -4.26 -6.87 -0.39
C TYR A 246 -2.78 -7.27 -0.43
N SER A 247 -1.98 -6.74 0.50
CA SER A 247 -0.55 -7.07 0.62
C SER A 247 -0.34 -8.55 0.94
N ASP A 248 -1.17 -9.13 1.82
CA ASP A 248 -1.13 -10.57 2.13
C ASP A 248 -1.52 -11.43 0.93
N MET A 249 -2.54 -11.01 0.16
CA MET A 249 -2.90 -11.68 -1.10
C MET A 249 -1.74 -11.61 -2.12
N ALA A 250 -1.11 -10.46 -2.27
CA ALA A 250 0.04 -10.27 -3.15
C ALA A 250 1.23 -11.16 -2.79
N ILE A 251 1.59 -11.22 -1.49
CA ILE A 251 2.66 -12.08 -0.97
C ILE A 251 2.29 -13.55 -1.17
N GLY A 252 1.03 -13.91 -0.91
CA GLY A 252 0.52 -15.27 -1.12
C GLY A 252 0.60 -15.70 -2.58
N LEU A 253 0.19 -14.85 -3.51
CA LEU A 253 0.33 -15.08 -4.96
C LEU A 253 1.79 -15.21 -5.36
N GLY A 254 2.67 -14.32 -4.86
CA GLY A 254 4.11 -14.43 -5.06
C GLY A 254 4.61 -15.84 -4.70
N LYS A 255 4.27 -16.33 -3.50
CA LYS A 255 4.66 -17.67 -3.03
C LYS A 255 4.10 -18.79 -3.90
N MET A 256 2.87 -18.69 -4.39
CA MET A 256 2.30 -19.68 -5.32
C MET A 256 3.08 -19.76 -6.64
N PHE A 257 3.74 -18.69 -7.07
CA PHE A 257 4.59 -18.66 -8.26
C PHE A 257 6.09 -18.79 -7.94
N GLY A 258 6.43 -19.10 -6.69
CA GLY A 258 7.81 -19.33 -6.25
C GLY A 258 8.62 -18.07 -5.92
N PHE A 259 7.96 -16.91 -5.74
CA PHE A 259 8.59 -15.66 -5.30
C PHE A 259 8.38 -15.41 -3.81
N ASP A 260 9.39 -14.87 -3.15
CA ASP A 260 9.32 -14.34 -1.79
C ASP A 260 9.34 -12.81 -1.82
N PHE A 261 8.17 -12.20 -1.59
CA PHE A 261 8.04 -10.75 -1.48
C PHE A 261 8.23 -10.29 -0.04
N LEU A 262 8.65 -9.03 0.11
CA LEU A 262 8.87 -8.42 1.41
C LEU A 262 7.55 -8.19 2.17
N GLU A 263 7.61 -8.29 3.50
CA GLU A 263 6.48 -7.91 4.36
C GLU A 263 6.24 -6.40 4.28
N ASN A 264 4.96 -6.02 4.23
CA ASN A 264 4.55 -4.62 4.13
C ASN A 264 3.95 -4.08 5.42
N PHE A 265 3.45 -4.96 6.30
CA PHE A 265 2.84 -4.62 7.57
C PHE A 265 3.30 -5.54 8.70
N ASN A 266 3.52 -4.96 9.91
CA ASN A 266 3.87 -5.70 11.11
C ASN A 266 3.06 -5.21 12.31
N TYR A 267 1.74 -5.46 12.32
CA TYR A 267 0.83 -5.06 13.41
C TYR A 267 1.01 -3.58 13.82
N PRO A 268 0.76 -2.62 12.93
CA PRO A 268 1.10 -1.21 13.17
C PRO A 268 0.34 -0.59 14.33
N TYR A 269 -0.86 -1.08 14.66
CA TYR A 269 -1.68 -0.51 15.74
C TYR A 269 -1.28 -0.94 17.15
N ILE A 270 -0.27 -1.81 17.32
CA ILE A 270 0.36 -2.06 18.63
C ILE A 270 1.52 -1.12 18.93
N SER A 271 1.75 -0.11 18.10
CA SER A 271 2.87 0.83 18.24
C SER A 271 2.74 1.70 19.48
N THR A 272 3.86 2.07 20.06
CA THR A 272 3.97 2.93 21.25
C THR A 272 4.49 4.33 20.91
N SER A 273 4.76 4.61 19.64
CA SER A 273 5.13 5.92 19.11
C SER A 273 4.80 6.01 17.64
N ILE A 274 4.76 7.21 17.07
CA ILE A 274 4.55 7.43 15.64
C ILE A 274 5.78 6.94 14.85
N THR A 275 6.97 7.06 15.41
CA THR A 275 8.19 6.46 14.82
C THR A 275 8.08 4.93 14.74
N ASP A 276 7.56 4.24 15.77
CA ASP A 276 7.35 2.80 15.74
C ASP A 276 6.24 2.41 14.76
N PHE A 277 5.16 3.20 14.70
CA PHE A 277 4.07 2.99 13.75
C PHE A 277 4.56 2.94 12.30
N TRP A 278 5.35 3.92 11.85
CA TRP A 278 5.85 3.98 10.48
C TRP A 278 6.93 2.94 10.16
N ARG A 279 7.53 2.31 11.16
CA ARG A 279 8.39 1.13 10.98
C ARG A 279 7.60 -0.16 10.74
N ARG A 280 6.29 -0.14 11.02
CA ARG A 280 5.37 -1.27 10.91
C ARG A 280 4.32 -1.12 9.83
N TRP A 281 4.09 0.11 9.37
CA TRP A 281 3.13 0.48 8.33
C TRP A 281 3.85 0.72 7.01
N HIS A 282 3.35 0.08 5.92
CA HIS A 282 3.83 0.25 4.54
C HIS A 282 5.37 0.27 4.44
N MET A 283 5.98 -0.80 4.98
CA MET A 283 7.43 -0.88 5.18
C MET A 283 8.20 -0.77 3.86
N SER A 284 7.64 -1.28 2.77
CA SER A 284 8.25 -1.20 1.43
C SER A 284 8.34 0.23 0.92
N LEU A 285 7.31 1.06 1.09
CA LEU A 285 7.33 2.49 0.76
C LEU A 285 8.32 3.26 1.63
N SER A 286 8.29 3.00 2.94
CA SER A 286 9.21 3.65 3.90
C SER A 286 10.68 3.34 3.58
N SER A 287 11.00 2.09 3.20
CA SER A 287 12.35 1.72 2.79
C SER A 287 12.72 2.36 1.44
N TRP A 288 11.79 2.46 0.50
CA TRP A 288 12.02 3.12 -0.78
C TRP A 288 12.37 4.60 -0.60
N PHE A 289 11.56 5.36 0.14
CA PHE A 289 11.84 6.78 0.42
C PHE A 289 13.13 6.98 1.22
N ARG A 290 13.44 6.07 2.15
CA ARG A 290 14.72 6.11 2.87
C ARG A 290 15.91 5.98 1.91
N ASP A 291 15.90 4.98 1.02
CA ASP A 291 17.07 4.59 0.24
C ASP A 291 17.25 5.48 -1.01
N TYR A 292 16.16 5.97 -1.60
CA TYR A 292 16.21 6.76 -2.84
C TYR A 292 15.99 8.27 -2.62
N VAL A 293 15.52 8.72 -1.46
CA VAL A 293 15.32 10.16 -1.19
C VAL A 293 16.10 10.59 0.06
N TYR A 294 15.83 10.00 1.23
CA TYR A 294 16.41 10.47 2.49
C TYR A 294 17.94 10.34 2.54
N ILE A 295 18.47 9.18 2.17
CA ILE A 295 19.93 8.93 2.17
C ILE A 295 20.65 9.81 1.13
N PRO A 296 20.19 9.93 -0.13
CA PRO A 296 20.80 10.83 -1.12
C PRO A 296 20.79 12.31 -0.70
N LEU A 297 19.77 12.78 0.03
CA LEU A 297 19.72 14.15 0.57
C LEU A 297 20.74 14.39 1.72
N GLY A 298 21.48 13.35 2.12
CA GLY A 298 22.49 13.39 3.19
C GLY A 298 22.05 12.70 4.49
N GLY A 299 20.81 12.21 4.56
CA GLY A 299 20.30 11.47 5.73
C GLY A 299 20.48 12.24 7.04
N ASN A 300 21.11 11.61 8.03
CA ASN A 300 21.44 12.17 9.33
C ASN A 300 22.92 12.61 9.46
N ARG A 301 23.71 12.57 8.36
CA ARG A 301 25.16 12.77 8.41
C ARG A 301 25.58 14.25 8.33
N LYS A 302 24.69 15.17 7.91
CA LYS A 302 24.98 16.59 7.66
C LYS A 302 24.41 17.51 8.76
N GLY A 303 24.38 17.06 10.02
CA GLY A 303 23.89 17.83 11.17
C GLY A 303 22.37 17.81 11.37
N LYS A 304 21.93 18.29 12.56
CA LYS A 304 20.52 18.19 13.00
C LYS A 304 19.55 18.99 12.11
N ALA A 305 19.91 20.22 11.74
CA ALA A 305 19.05 21.07 10.92
C ALA A 305 18.79 20.44 9.54
N ARG A 306 19.82 19.93 8.87
CA ARG A 306 19.68 19.22 7.58
C ARG A 306 18.85 17.95 7.72
N GLN A 307 19.01 17.23 8.83
CA GLN A 307 18.22 16.04 9.13
C GLN A 307 16.73 16.35 9.29
N CYS A 308 16.38 17.44 10.00
CA CYS A 308 15.00 17.90 10.14
C CYS A 308 14.40 18.26 8.78
N LEU A 309 15.14 19.02 7.96
CA LEU A 309 14.71 19.36 6.60
C LEU A 309 14.50 18.11 5.75
N ASN A 310 15.41 17.14 5.78
CA ASN A 310 15.28 15.89 5.04
C ASN A 310 14.03 15.08 5.45
N ILE A 311 13.70 15.05 6.74
CA ILE A 311 12.48 14.40 7.24
C ILE A 311 11.25 15.11 6.67
N MET A 312 11.19 16.45 6.74
CA MET A 312 10.06 17.21 6.21
C MET A 312 9.89 17.03 4.70
N ILE A 313 11.00 17.05 3.94
CA ILE A 313 10.97 16.78 2.49
C ILE A 313 10.39 15.40 2.20
N VAL A 314 10.89 14.35 2.89
CA VAL A 314 10.40 12.98 2.68
C VAL A 314 8.91 12.86 3.00
N TRP A 315 8.46 13.43 4.10
CA TRP A 315 7.05 13.35 4.50
C TRP A 315 6.13 14.18 3.61
N PHE A 316 6.58 15.36 3.19
CA PHE A 316 5.85 16.14 2.19
C PHE A 316 5.71 15.36 0.87
N LEU A 317 6.81 14.78 0.37
CA LEU A 317 6.79 13.96 -0.85
C LEU A 317 5.97 12.68 -0.67
N THR A 318 5.93 12.09 0.53
CA THR A 318 5.08 10.93 0.81
C THR A 318 3.59 11.31 0.73
N GLY A 319 3.21 12.44 1.33
CA GLY A 319 1.85 12.98 1.20
C GLY A 319 1.51 13.32 -0.26
N PHE A 320 2.40 14.02 -0.94
CA PHE A 320 2.26 14.36 -2.36
C PHE A 320 2.12 13.11 -3.24
N TRP A 321 2.85 12.04 -2.97
CA TRP A 321 2.77 10.78 -3.70
C TRP A 321 1.41 10.09 -3.54
N HIS A 322 0.77 10.17 -2.37
CA HIS A 322 -0.53 9.56 -2.13
C HIS A 322 -1.64 10.15 -3.01
N GLY A 323 -1.69 11.46 -3.20
CA GLY A 323 -2.74 12.04 -4.03
C GLY A 323 -2.52 13.52 -4.38
N ALA A 324 -3.11 13.92 -5.49
CA ALA A 324 -3.11 15.31 -5.97
C ALA A 324 -4.23 16.11 -5.26
N ASN A 325 -4.20 16.13 -3.92
CA ASN A 325 -5.13 16.92 -3.11
C ASN A 325 -4.42 17.45 -1.85
N TRP A 326 -4.90 18.57 -1.34
CA TRP A 326 -4.28 19.27 -0.21
C TRP A 326 -4.34 18.49 1.11
N ASN A 327 -5.37 17.66 1.31
CA ASN A 327 -5.48 16.81 2.51
C ASN A 327 -4.30 15.82 2.64
N PHE A 328 -3.82 15.24 1.53
CA PHE A 328 -2.67 14.34 1.53
C PHE A 328 -1.37 15.08 1.87
N MET A 329 -1.20 16.31 1.35
CA MET A 329 -0.05 17.15 1.70
C MET A 329 -0.08 17.54 3.18
N LEU A 330 -1.26 17.94 3.70
CA LEU A 330 -1.46 18.24 5.11
C LEU A 330 -1.15 17.03 5.98
N TRP A 331 -1.61 15.84 5.57
CA TRP A 331 -1.34 14.57 6.24
C TRP A 331 0.18 14.27 6.29
N GLY A 332 0.90 14.47 5.20
CA GLY A 332 2.35 14.31 5.15
C GLY A 332 3.06 15.28 6.09
N VAL A 333 2.70 16.57 6.08
CA VAL A 333 3.24 17.59 6.99
C VAL A 333 2.93 17.25 8.44
N TYR A 334 1.69 16.83 8.75
CA TYR A 334 1.27 16.41 10.08
C TYR A 334 2.19 15.32 10.67
N PHE A 335 2.40 14.22 9.95
CA PHE A 335 3.30 13.17 10.42
C PHE A 335 4.76 13.58 10.44
N GLY A 336 5.19 14.39 9.48
CA GLY A 336 6.54 14.97 9.46
C GLY A 336 6.83 15.77 10.73
N VAL A 337 5.91 16.63 11.16
CA VAL A 337 6.02 17.44 12.37
C VAL A 337 6.06 16.57 13.62
N ILE A 338 5.16 15.58 13.75
CA ILE A 338 5.14 14.69 14.93
C ILE A 338 6.45 13.90 15.04
N LEU A 339 6.94 13.36 13.93
CA LEU A 339 8.22 12.64 13.90
C LEU A 339 9.41 13.52 14.28
N LEU A 340 9.39 14.79 13.88
CA LEU A 340 10.38 15.76 14.34
C LEU A 340 10.29 16.00 15.84
N CYS A 341 9.09 16.19 16.38
CA CYS A 341 8.85 16.34 17.83
C CYS A 341 9.34 15.10 18.59
N GLU A 342 8.99 13.89 18.14
CA GLU A 342 9.49 12.66 18.76
C GLU A 342 11.01 12.58 18.72
N LYS A 343 11.63 12.97 17.62
CA LYS A 343 13.06 12.90 17.43
C LYS A 343 13.82 13.92 18.27
N LEU A 344 13.32 15.13 18.40
CA LEU A 344 14.02 16.24 19.05
C LEU A 344 13.89 16.19 20.58
N PHE A 345 12.69 15.92 21.10
CA PHE A 345 12.40 15.98 22.54
C PHE A 345 11.38 14.95 23.04
N LEU A 346 10.27 14.75 22.33
CA LEU A 346 9.13 13.98 22.83
C LEU A 346 9.46 12.49 23.01
N GLY A 347 10.26 11.90 22.13
CA GLY A 347 10.65 10.48 22.22
C GLY A 347 11.41 10.11 23.49
N LYS A 348 12.15 11.08 24.09
CA LYS A 348 12.79 10.87 25.40
C LYS A 348 11.76 10.92 26.53
N ALA A 349 10.77 11.80 26.44
CA ALA A 349 9.68 11.91 27.42
C ALA A 349 8.77 10.68 27.38
N LEU A 350 8.39 10.24 26.18
CA LEU A 350 7.57 9.03 25.98
C LEU A 350 8.16 7.79 26.64
N LYS A 351 9.46 7.58 26.54
CA LYS A 351 10.14 6.43 27.16
C LYS A 351 10.08 6.41 28.70
N LYS A 352 9.73 7.53 29.33
CA LYS A 352 9.63 7.63 30.81
C LYS A 352 8.24 7.30 31.35
N ILE A 353 7.21 7.25 30.48
CA ILE A 353 5.84 6.93 30.87
C ILE A 353 5.53 5.45 30.60
N PRO A 354 4.55 4.84 31.32
CA PRO A 354 4.14 3.47 31.09
C PRO A 354 3.69 3.21 29.64
N ALA A 355 3.95 1.99 29.14
CA ALA A 355 3.63 1.59 27.75
C ALA A 355 2.17 1.82 27.37
N PHE A 356 1.26 1.67 28.33
CA PHE A 356 -0.17 1.93 28.11
C PHE A 356 -0.44 3.36 27.63
N PHE A 357 0.14 4.38 28.29
CA PHE A 357 -0.02 5.78 27.88
C PHE A 357 0.71 6.10 26.57
N GLN A 358 1.87 5.47 26.33
CA GLN A 358 2.54 5.56 25.04
C GLN A 358 1.65 5.04 23.90
N HIS A 359 0.93 3.95 24.16
CA HIS A 359 0.00 3.36 23.19
C HIS A 359 -1.20 4.27 22.91
N ILE A 360 -1.81 4.86 23.94
CA ILE A 360 -2.88 5.84 23.79
C ILE A 360 -2.40 7.04 22.96
N TYR A 361 -1.21 7.57 23.27
CA TYR A 361 -0.59 8.63 22.47
C TYR A 361 -0.48 8.24 21.01
N ALA A 362 0.10 7.08 20.71
CA ALA A 362 0.30 6.65 19.33
C ALA A 362 -1.04 6.49 18.59
N LEU A 363 -2.02 5.80 19.20
CA LEU A 363 -3.33 5.58 18.59
C LEU A 363 -4.09 6.88 18.34
N LEU A 364 -4.06 7.83 19.28
CA LEU A 364 -4.73 9.12 19.13
C LEU A 364 -4.22 9.87 17.89
N PHE A 365 -2.88 10.00 17.76
CA PHE A 365 -2.29 10.68 16.62
C PHE A 365 -2.46 9.90 15.31
N ILE A 366 -2.49 8.57 15.35
CA ILE A 366 -2.78 7.74 14.18
C ILE A 366 -4.22 7.96 13.69
N VAL A 367 -5.20 7.92 14.59
CA VAL A 367 -6.62 8.11 14.26
C VAL A 367 -6.86 9.51 13.69
N ILE A 368 -6.31 10.56 14.33
CA ILE A 368 -6.37 11.94 13.80
C ILE A 368 -5.74 12.02 12.40
N GLY A 369 -4.57 11.39 12.22
CA GLY A 369 -3.91 11.34 10.92
C GLY A 369 -4.77 10.67 9.84
N TRP A 370 -5.43 9.56 10.16
CA TRP A 370 -6.37 8.92 9.23
C TRP A 370 -7.63 9.76 9.00
N GLY A 371 -8.05 10.54 9.99
CA GLY A 371 -9.11 11.55 9.81
C GLY A 371 -8.75 12.59 8.76
N ILE A 372 -7.52 13.12 8.76
CA ILE A 372 -7.03 14.05 7.74
C ILE A 372 -7.00 13.38 6.36
N PHE A 373 -6.62 12.10 6.30
CA PHE A 373 -6.47 11.35 5.06
C PHE A 373 -7.82 11.00 4.40
N SER A 374 -8.87 10.75 5.20
CA SER A 374 -10.14 10.16 4.76
C SER A 374 -11.04 11.10 3.94
N TYR A 375 -10.89 12.41 4.10
CA TYR A 375 -11.73 13.41 3.43
C TYR A 375 -10.91 14.25 2.46
N GLU A 376 -11.26 14.19 1.17
CA GLU A 376 -10.65 15.04 0.13
C GLU A 376 -11.23 16.45 0.13
N ASP A 377 -12.50 16.61 0.53
CA ASP A 377 -13.18 17.89 0.68
C ASP A 377 -12.84 18.52 2.03
N PHE A 378 -12.20 19.71 2.00
CA PHE A 378 -11.80 20.44 3.21
C PHE A 378 -12.99 20.92 4.05
N GLY A 379 -14.14 21.17 3.44
CA GLY A 379 -15.36 21.53 4.15
C GLY A 379 -15.84 20.36 5.02
N LYS A 380 -15.94 19.16 4.43
CA LYS A 380 -16.29 17.93 5.14
C LYS A 380 -15.25 17.58 6.21
N LEU A 381 -13.95 17.70 5.88
CA LEU A 381 -12.86 17.48 6.82
C LEU A 381 -12.98 18.38 8.04
N THR A 382 -13.12 19.69 7.82
CA THR A 382 -13.24 20.68 8.90
C THR A 382 -14.49 20.45 9.72
N GLN A 383 -15.64 20.16 9.08
CA GLN A 383 -16.88 19.88 9.78
C GLN A 383 -16.77 18.61 10.64
N ASN A 384 -16.16 17.54 10.12
CA ASN A 384 -15.95 16.32 10.89
C ASN A 384 -15.07 16.57 12.12
N PHE A 385 -13.98 17.34 11.99
CA PHE A 385 -13.15 17.70 13.15
C PHE A 385 -13.90 18.58 14.16
N LYS A 386 -14.71 19.57 13.71
CA LYS A 386 -15.59 20.33 14.62
C LYS A 386 -16.53 19.40 15.39
N ASN A 387 -17.11 18.41 14.71
CA ASN A 387 -18.00 17.43 15.34
C ASN A 387 -17.24 16.58 16.36
N MET A 388 -16.07 16.03 16.01
CA MET A 388 -15.23 15.19 16.88
C MET A 388 -14.83 15.91 18.19
N PHE A 389 -14.59 17.21 18.13
CA PHE A 389 -14.14 18.01 19.29
C PHE A 389 -15.25 18.85 19.94
N GLY A 390 -16.51 18.58 19.62
CA GLY A 390 -17.68 19.21 20.25
C GLY A 390 -18.01 20.62 19.76
N ALA A 391 -17.22 21.18 18.82
CA ALA A 391 -17.47 22.51 18.25
C ALA A 391 -18.57 22.53 17.17
N GLY A 392 -19.13 21.38 16.82
CA GLY A 392 -20.22 21.23 15.85
C GLY A 392 -21.62 21.38 16.43
N GLY A 393 -21.76 21.63 17.74
CA GLY A 393 -23.06 21.76 18.40
C GLY A 393 -23.85 20.45 18.54
N LEU A 394 -23.17 19.31 18.38
CA LEU A 394 -23.78 17.97 18.44
C LEU A 394 -23.86 17.44 19.88
N PRO A 395 -24.83 16.54 20.17
CA PRO A 395 -24.85 15.82 21.45
C PRO A 395 -23.62 14.91 21.55
N LEU A 396 -23.19 14.61 22.79
CA LEU A 396 -22.05 13.70 23.02
C LEU A 396 -22.34 12.32 22.46
N ILE A 397 -23.55 11.80 22.67
CA ILE A 397 -24.02 10.51 22.17
C ILE A 397 -25.52 10.63 21.83
N ASN A 398 -25.99 9.83 20.86
CA ASN A 398 -27.41 9.76 20.49
C ASN A 398 -27.84 8.31 20.24
N HIS A 399 -29.12 8.05 20.02
CA HIS A 399 -29.65 6.71 19.76
C HIS A 399 -29.03 6.05 18.52
N GLN A 400 -28.79 6.85 17.47
CA GLN A 400 -28.18 6.35 16.24
C GLN A 400 -26.75 5.85 16.47
N THR A 401 -25.97 6.54 17.30
CA THR A 401 -24.62 6.10 17.68
C THR A 401 -24.64 4.77 18.44
N VAL A 402 -25.58 4.62 19.38
CA VAL A 402 -25.75 3.37 20.13
C VAL A 402 -26.14 2.22 19.20
N PHE A 403 -27.04 2.49 18.26
CA PHE A 403 -27.44 1.50 17.25
C PHE A 403 -26.22 1.03 16.44
N TRP A 404 -25.40 1.93 15.89
CA TRP A 404 -24.21 1.57 15.13
C TRP A 404 -23.20 0.81 15.99
N LEU A 405 -22.95 1.24 17.22
CA LEU A 405 -22.04 0.54 18.14
C LEU A 405 -22.51 -0.89 18.43
N THR A 406 -23.80 -1.10 18.65
CA THR A 406 -24.33 -2.44 18.93
C THR A 406 -24.31 -3.34 17.69
N GLN A 407 -24.68 -2.80 16.53
CA GLN A 407 -24.67 -3.51 15.25
C GLN A 407 -23.27 -4.00 14.88
N TYR A 408 -22.25 -3.18 15.07
CA TYR A 408 -20.88 -3.51 14.69
C TYR A 408 -20.00 -3.99 15.87
N ALA A 409 -20.56 -4.20 17.06
CA ALA A 409 -19.80 -4.57 18.26
C ALA A 409 -18.91 -5.80 18.07
N VAL A 410 -19.46 -6.86 17.52
CA VAL A 410 -18.71 -8.11 17.24
C VAL A 410 -17.59 -7.87 16.24
N THR A 411 -17.88 -7.13 15.16
CA THR A 411 -16.87 -6.77 14.14
C THR A 411 -15.75 -5.95 14.76
N ILE A 412 -16.05 -4.94 15.57
CA ILE A 412 -15.06 -4.10 16.25
C ILE A 412 -14.15 -4.95 17.17
N VAL A 413 -14.72 -5.85 17.96
CA VAL A 413 -13.95 -6.75 18.83
C VAL A 413 -13.00 -7.64 18.01
N ILE A 414 -13.49 -8.22 16.91
CA ILE A 414 -12.65 -9.03 16.00
C ILE A 414 -11.52 -8.19 15.40
N LEU A 415 -11.80 -6.96 14.95
CA LEU A 415 -10.81 -6.04 14.37
C LEU A 415 -9.72 -5.66 15.38
N VAL A 416 -10.10 -5.38 16.63
CA VAL A 416 -9.14 -5.09 17.72
C VAL A 416 -8.22 -6.30 17.95
N ILE A 417 -8.77 -7.50 18.08
CA ILE A 417 -7.98 -8.73 18.28
C ILE A 417 -7.08 -9.00 17.07
N ALA A 418 -7.61 -8.91 15.86
CA ALA A 418 -6.89 -9.16 14.61
C ALA A 418 -5.78 -8.13 14.35
N SER A 419 -5.88 -6.92 14.92
CA SER A 419 -4.84 -5.90 14.87
C SER A 419 -3.63 -6.19 15.76
N THR A 420 -3.71 -7.23 16.61
CA THR A 420 -2.66 -7.65 17.53
C THR A 420 -1.96 -8.93 17.05
N GLN A 421 -0.86 -9.30 17.72
CA GLN A 421 -0.16 -10.56 17.47
C GLN A 421 -0.84 -11.79 18.08
N LEU A 422 -1.95 -11.63 18.82
CA LEU A 422 -2.60 -12.73 19.55
C LEU A 422 -3.02 -13.87 18.63
N PRO A 423 -3.74 -13.67 17.51
CA PRO A 423 -4.14 -14.75 16.62
C PRO A 423 -2.95 -15.54 16.08
N LYS A 424 -1.89 -14.84 15.66
CA LYS A 424 -0.65 -15.47 15.17
C LYS A 424 0.02 -16.32 16.26
N LYS A 425 0.15 -15.78 17.47
CA LYS A 425 0.75 -16.51 18.61
C LYS A 425 -0.04 -17.75 18.99
N LEU A 426 -1.37 -17.67 18.95
CA LEU A 426 -2.24 -18.84 19.21
C LEU A 426 -2.07 -19.90 18.12
N CYS A 427 -2.10 -19.51 16.85
CA CYS A 427 -1.88 -20.42 15.72
C CYS A 427 -0.52 -21.13 15.83
N LEU A 428 0.55 -20.39 16.11
CA LEU A 428 1.89 -20.96 16.31
C LEU A 428 1.95 -21.93 17.49
N LYS A 429 1.29 -21.62 18.62
CA LYS A 429 1.22 -22.52 19.77
C LYS A 429 0.49 -23.83 19.43
N LEU A 430 -0.62 -23.75 18.67
CA LEU A 430 -1.36 -24.92 18.20
C LEU A 430 -0.51 -25.75 17.24
N GLN A 431 0.18 -25.10 16.31
CA GLN A 431 1.06 -25.75 15.35
C GLN A 431 2.23 -26.51 16.03
N ILE A 432 2.80 -25.94 17.10
CA ILE A 432 3.86 -26.61 17.89
C ILE A 432 3.30 -27.81 18.66
N LYS A 433 2.08 -27.71 19.23
CA LYS A 433 1.48 -28.77 20.03
C LYS A 433 0.94 -29.94 19.17
N CYS A 434 0.36 -29.64 18.02
CA CYS A 434 -0.33 -30.62 17.16
C CYS A 434 0.02 -30.30 15.68
N PRO A 435 1.29 -30.48 15.23
CA PRO A 435 1.73 -30.05 13.91
C PRO A 435 0.94 -30.72 12.77
N GLU A 436 0.68 -32.02 12.86
CA GLU A 436 -0.04 -32.76 11.81
C GLU A 436 -1.51 -32.32 11.71
N ILE A 437 -2.23 -32.24 12.85
CA ILE A 437 -3.64 -31.81 12.88
C ILE A 437 -3.72 -30.34 12.39
N CYS A 438 -2.80 -29.50 12.82
CA CYS A 438 -2.80 -28.08 12.44
C CYS A 438 -2.51 -27.90 10.94
N GLY A 439 -1.49 -28.59 10.43
CA GLY A 439 -1.06 -28.48 9.03
C GLY A 439 -1.99 -29.17 8.04
N CYS A 440 -2.45 -30.39 8.38
CA CYS A 440 -3.23 -31.21 7.45
C CYS A 440 -4.75 -31.00 7.53
N ILE A 441 -5.27 -30.45 8.64
CA ILE A 441 -6.73 -30.35 8.85
C ILE A 441 -7.13 -28.89 9.14
N LEU A 442 -6.61 -28.28 10.21
CA LEU A 442 -7.12 -26.98 10.67
C LEU A 442 -6.81 -25.85 9.70
N GLN A 443 -5.59 -25.77 9.18
CA GLN A 443 -5.21 -24.72 8.23
C GLN A 443 -5.96 -24.83 6.89
N PRO A 444 -6.05 -26.00 6.22
CA PRO A 444 -6.86 -26.14 5.01
C PRO A 444 -8.34 -25.86 5.24
N LEU A 445 -8.92 -26.37 6.33
CA LEU A 445 -10.33 -26.14 6.66
C LEU A 445 -10.61 -24.66 6.89
N PHE A 446 -9.75 -23.98 7.64
CA PHE A 446 -9.88 -22.53 7.87
C PHE A 446 -9.72 -21.72 6.58
N ALA A 447 -8.76 -22.07 5.71
CA ALA A 447 -8.57 -21.42 4.41
C ALA A 447 -9.80 -21.60 3.50
N LEU A 448 -10.36 -22.82 3.44
CA LEU A 448 -11.60 -23.10 2.70
C LEU A 448 -12.80 -22.34 3.28
N THR A 449 -12.92 -22.27 4.61
CA THR A 449 -13.97 -21.48 5.27
C THR A 449 -13.86 -20.01 4.92
N LEU A 450 -12.65 -19.43 4.99
CA LEU A 450 -12.42 -18.04 4.58
C LEU A 450 -12.77 -17.81 3.11
N LEU A 451 -12.39 -18.73 2.23
CA LEU A 451 -12.71 -18.63 0.80
C LEU A 451 -14.24 -18.71 0.58
N ALA A 452 -14.92 -19.66 1.20
CA ALA A 452 -16.37 -19.83 1.06
C ALA A 452 -17.15 -18.62 1.60
N VAL A 453 -16.81 -18.14 2.81
CA VAL A 453 -17.46 -16.98 3.42
C VAL A 453 -17.16 -15.71 2.59
N SER A 454 -15.90 -15.50 2.17
CA SER A 454 -15.56 -14.36 1.31
C SER A 454 -16.30 -14.41 -0.02
N THR A 455 -16.45 -15.59 -0.62
CA THR A 455 -17.23 -15.76 -1.87
C THR A 455 -18.70 -15.41 -1.67
N ALA A 456 -19.30 -15.87 -0.56
CA ALA A 456 -20.68 -15.54 -0.22
C ALA A 456 -20.88 -14.01 -0.06
N TYR A 457 -19.95 -13.34 0.63
CA TYR A 457 -19.97 -11.87 0.75
C TYR A 457 -19.84 -11.17 -0.61
N LEU A 458 -18.91 -11.62 -1.46
CA LEU A 458 -18.70 -11.05 -2.79
C LEU A 458 -19.88 -11.27 -3.74
N ALA A 459 -20.64 -12.36 -3.57
CA ALA A 459 -21.83 -12.65 -4.35
C ALA A 459 -23.06 -11.87 -3.86
N GLY A 460 -23.16 -11.65 -2.54
CA GLY A 460 -24.31 -11.00 -1.91
C GLY A 460 -24.19 -9.49 -1.76
N ASN A 461 -22.99 -8.92 -1.85
CA ASN A 461 -22.75 -7.49 -1.58
C ASN A 461 -21.95 -6.85 -2.72
N SER A 462 -22.45 -5.72 -3.24
CA SER A 462 -21.74 -4.90 -4.24
C SER A 462 -20.66 -3.99 -3.64
N PHE A 463 -20.65 -3.77 -2.32
CA PHE A 463 -19.68 -2.94 -1.63
C PHE A 463 -18.33 -3.67 -1.54
N ASN A 464 -17.45 -3.39 -2.48
CA ASN A 464 -16.09 -3.94 -2.51
C ASN A 464 -15.10 -2.85 -2.93
N PRO A 465 -15.02 -1.72 -2.20
CA PRO A 465 -14.10 -0.65 -2.52
C PRO A 465 -12.68 -1.14 -2.34
N PHE A 466 -11.77 -0.60 -3.13
CA PHE A 466 -10.34 -0.71 -2.88
C PHE A 466 -9.80 0.70 -2.70
N LEU A 467 -9.51 1.05 -1.45
CA LEU A 467 -9.16 2.43 -1.08
C LEU A 467 -7.96 2.96 -1.86
N TYR A 468 -7.03 2.08 -2.22
CA TYR A 468 -5.80 2.46 -2.93
C TYR A 468 -6.04 2.95 -4.37
N PHE A 469 -7.19 2.69 -4.97
CA PHE A 469 -7.55 3.24 -6.29
C PHE A 469 -8.00 4.72 -6.23
N ARG A 470 -8.22 5.23 -5.02
CA ARG A 470 -8.58 6.64 -4.83
C ARG A 470 -7.36 7.56 -4.77
N PHE A 471 -6.15 7.01 -4.70
CA PHE A 471 -4.91 7.78 -4.42
C PHE A 471 -3.89 7.76 -5.54
#